data_f2c1e15e7b75543ac172bf2f83b68363
#
_entry.id   f2c1e15e7b75543ac172bf2f83b68363
#
_cell.length_a   1.000
_cell.length_b   1.000
_cell.length_c   1.000
_cell.angle_alpha   90.00
_cell.angle_beta   90.00
_cell.angle_gamma   90.00
#
_symmetry.space_group_name_H-M   'P 1'
#
loop_
_entity.id
_entity.type
_entity.pdbx_description
1 polymer ?
#
loop_
_entity_poly.entity_id
_entity_poly.type
_entity_poly.pdbx_seq_one_letter_code
_entity_poly.pdbx_strand_id
1 'polypeptide(L)'
;MNQSSTKHTKVLILGSGPAGYTAAVYAARAMLKPILVHGIQPGGQMTITTDVENYPGYAEVIQGPWLMDQMKEQAKAVGTELIEDHIKSVDLSKNPFKAIGDSGKVYTADSLIISTGAQARWLNLKS
;
A
#
# COMPACT_ATOMS: atom_id res chain seq x y z
N MET A 1 -0.14 -29.83 -5.37
CA MET A 1 -0.98 -29.20 -6.32
C MET A 1 -1.12 -27.72 -6.03
N ASN A 2 -0.67 -26.95 -6.92
CA ASN A 2 -0.74 -25.54 -6.72
C ASN A 2 -1.94 -24.98 -7.35
N GLN A 3 -2.76 -24.42 -6.51
CA GLN A 3 -3.84 -23.66 -7.03
C GLN A 3 -3.51 -22.23 -6.86
N SER A 4 -3.59 -21.50 -7.91
CA SER A 4 -3.48 -20.08 -7.79
C SER A 4 -4.65 -19.64 -6.95
N SER A 5 -4.38 -19.09 -5.79
CA SER A 5 -5.42 -18.59 -4.96
C SER A 5 -5.89 -17.25 -5.51
N THR A 6 -7.19 -17.05 -5.48
CA THR A 6 -7.81 -15.80 -5.89
C THR A 6 -8.45 -15.17 -4.67
N LYS A 7 -8.14 -13.90 -4.43
CA LYS A 7 -8.76 -13.13 -3.35
C LYS A 7 -9.55 -11.99 -3.96
N HIS A 8 -10.78 -11.85 -3.52
CA HIS A 8 -11.63 -10.76 -3.97
C HIS A 8 -11.84 -9.75 -2.84
N THR A 9 -11.87 -8.49 -3.18
CA THR A 9 -12.18 -7.43 -2.24
C THR A 9 -12.99 -6.33 -2.93
N LYS A 10 -13.70 -5.55 -2.15
CA LYS A 10 -14.37 -4.38 -2.70
C LYS A 10 -13.37 -3.30 -3.07
N VAL A 11 -12.30 -3.16 -2.29
CA VAL A 11 -11.27 -2.14 -2.53
C VAL A 11 -9.90 -2.79 -2.40
N LEU A 12 -9.14 -2.78 -3.48
CA LEU A 12 -7.75 -3.24 -3.48
C LEU A 12 -6.83 -2.03 -3.55
N ILE A 13 -5.90 -1.95 -2.61
CA ILE A 13 -4.98 -0.82 -2.52
C ILE A 13 -3.58 -1.33 -2.82
N LEU A 14 -2.94 -0.73 -3.80
CA LEU A 14 -1.58 -1.09 -4.18
C LEU A 14 -0.63 -0.03 -3.67
N GLY A 15 0.19 -0.41 -2.71
CA GLY A 15 1.19 0.48 -2.13
C GLY A 15 0.93 0.74 -0.65
N SER A 16 2.01 0.94 0.09
CA SER A 16 1.98 1.04 1.54
C SER A 16 2.72 2.25 2.08
N GLY A 17 2.80 3.32 1.31
CA GLY A 17 3.24 4.60 1.84
C GLY A 17 2.09 5.26 2.59
N PRO A 18 2.27 6.54 2.97
CA PRO A 18 1.22 7.26 3.70
C PRO A 18 -0.11 7.29 2.97
N ALA A 19 -0.09 7.43 1.64
CA ALA A 19 -1.31 7.47 0.84
C ALA A 19 -2.07 6.15 0.91
N GLY A 20 -1.35 5.03 0.77
CA GLY A 20 -1.97 3.72 0.81
C GLY A 20 -2.57 3.40 2.17
N TYR A 21 -1.83 3.65 3.23
CA TYR A 21 -2.36 3.41 4.58
C TYR A 21 -3.53 4.32 4.90
N THR A 22 -3.49 5.58 4.47
CA THR A 22 -4.61 6.49 4.68
C THR A 22 -5.86 5.98 3.98
N ALA A 23 -5.72 5.57 2.71
CA ALA A 23 -6.84 5.00 1.96
C ALA A 23 -7.39 3.76 2.67
N ALA A 24 -6.51 2.91 3.17
CA ALA A 24 -6.90 1.69 3.86
C ALA A 24 -7.72 1.99 5.12
N VAL A 25 -7.27 2.96 5.92
CA VAL A 25 -7.98 3.33 7.15
C VAL A 25 -9.41 3.77 6.83
N TYR A 26 -9.58 4.63 5.84
CA TYR A 26 -10.92 5.12 5.51
C TYR A 26 -11.79 4.06 4.86
N ALA A 27 -11.24 3.24 3.97
CA ALA A 27 -12.00 2.16 3.35
C ALA A 27 -12.44 1.13 4.40
N ALA A 28 -11.55 0.78 5.33
CA ALA A 28 -11.89 -0.16 6.38
C ALA A 28 -12.98 0.39 7.30
N ARG A 29 -12.89 1.68 7.64
CA ARG A 29 -13.92 2.32 8.46
C ARG A 29 -15.26 2.39 7.76
N ALA A 30 -15.25 2.39 6.43
CA ALA A 30 -16.48 2.33 5.64
C ALA A 30 -16.99 0.90 5.45
N MET A 31 -16.40 -0.06 6.16
CA MET A 31 -16.79 -1.47 6.11
C MET A 31 -16.58 -2.13 4.75
N LEU A 32 -15.61 -1.64 4.00
CA LEU A 32 -15.34 -2.17 2.67
C LEU A 32 -14.33 -3.31 2.65
N LYS A 33 -13.80 -3.65 3.81
CA LYS A 33 -12.85 -4.76 3.98
C LYS A 33 -11.72 -4.71 2.95
N PRO A 34 -10.94 -3.62 2.95
CA PRO A 34 -9.90 -3.46 1.93
C PRO A 34 -8.76 -4.45 2.11
N ILE A 35 -8.12 -4.78 0.99
CA ILE A 35 -6.84 -5.47 0.98
C ILE A 35 -5.80 -4.47 0.51
N LEU A 36 -4.72 -4.33 1.27
CA LEU A 36 -3.58 -3.52 0.86
C LEU A 36 -2.40 -4.43 0.58
N VAL A 37 -1.90 -4.35 -0.65
CA VAL A 37 -0.73 -5.12 -1.05
C VAL A 37 0.49 -4.22 -0.95
N HIS A 38 1.47 -4.64 -0.14
CA HIS A 38 2.70 -3.90 0.03
C HIS A 38 3.87 -4.71 -0.50
N GLY A 39 4.91 -3.99 -0.95
CA GLY A 39 6.11 -4.64 -1.43
C GLY A 39 7.06 -5.01 -0.29
N ILE A 40 8.31 -5.23 -0.65
CA ILE A 40 9.34 -5.69 0.30
C ILE A 40 9.59 -4.64 1.38
N GLN A 41 9.48 -3.37 1.03
CA GLN A 41 9.68 -2.28 2.00
C GLN A 41 8.37 -1.53 2.22
N PRO A 42 7.53 -2.00 3.14
CA PRO A 42 6.30 -1.26 3.45
C PRO A 42 6.65 0.10 4.06
N GLY A 43 5.83 1.10 3.75
CA GLY A 43 6.06 2.46 4.22
C GLY A 43 6.68 3.38 3.19
N GLY A 44 7.19 2.84 2.09
CA GLY A 44 7.69 3.63 0.97
C GLY A 44 8.87 4.52 1.34
N GLN A 45 8.88 5.74 0.82
CA GLN A 45 9.98 6.69 1.04
C GLN A 45 10.14 7.07 2.51
N MET A 46 9.08 6.96 3.29
CA MET A 46 9.16 7.33 4.71
C MET A 46 10.03 6.38 5.52
N THR A 47 10.32 5.20 5.00
CA THR A 47 11.22 4.27 5.70
C THR A 47 12.68 4.68 5.61
N ILE A 48 13.02 5.51 4.61
CA ILE A 48 14.39 6.01 4.44
C ILE A 48 14.58 7.38 5.07
N THR A 49 13.50 8.12 5.26
CA THR A 49 13.54 9.45 5.86
C THR A 49 13.51 9.31 7.37
N THR A 50 14.47 9.90 8.08
CA THR A 50 14.50 9.76 9.53
C THR A 50 13.62 10.80 10.20
N ASP A 51 13.81 12.08 9.90
CA ASP A 51 13.08 13.15 10.56
C ASP A 51 11.89 13.60 9.73
N VAL A 52 10.72 13.63 10.33
CA VAL A 52 9.49 14.07 9.68
C VAL A 52 8.87 15.18 10.51
N GLU A 53 8.68 16.33 9.89
CA GLU A 53 8.05 17.47 10.57
C GLU A 53 6.94 18.09 9.74
N ASN A 54 6.65 17.51 8.59
CA ASN A 54 5.62 18.02 7.68
C ASN A 54 4.42 17.10 7.56
N TYR A 55 4.26 16.16 8.49
CA TYR A 55 3.05 15.35 8.53
C TYR A 55 2.12 15.94 9.60
N PRO A 56 0.91 16.36 9.23
CA PRO A 56 0.03 17.05 10.18
C PRO A 56 -0.34 16.16 11.35
N GLY A 57 -0.46 16.77 12.50
CA GLY A 57 -0.88 16.08 13.71
C GLY A 57 0.21 15.94 14.76
N TYR A 58 1.44 16.28 14.41
CA TYR A 58 2.57 16.17 15.33
C TYR A 58 3.31 17.49 15.35
N ALA A 59 3.31 18.13 16.51
CA ALA A 59 4.00 19.41 16.67
C ALA A 59 5.51 19.24 16.73
N GLU A 60 5.97 18.11 17.26
CA GLU A 60 7.39 17.83 17.35
C GLU A 60 7.83 16.92 16.21
N VAL A 61 9.11 16.96 15.92
CA VAL A 61 9.68 16.09 14.88
C VAL A 61 9.49 14.62 15.28
N ILE A 62 9.03 13.81 14.34
CA ILE A 62 8.87 12.37 14.55
C ILE A 62 9.74 11.63 13.55
N GLN A 63 9.92 10.33 13.78
CA GLN A 63 10.74 9.51 12.90
C GLN A 63 9.88 8.84 11.84
N GLY A 64 10.38 8.85 10.59
CA GLY A 64 9.66 8.25 9.47
C GLY A 64 9.30 6.79 9.69
N PRO A 65 10.28 5.93 10.03
CA PRO A 65 9.97 4.51 10.27
C PRO A 65 8.95 4.30 11.38
N TRP A 66 9.03 5.08 12.44
CA TRP A 66 8.05 5.00 13.52
C TRP A 66 6.65 5.36 13.02
N LEU A 67 6.55 6.44 12.23
CA LEU A 67 5.27 6.88 11.68
C LEU A 67 4.66 5.81 10.79
N MET A 68 5.48 5.20 9.93
CA MET A 68 4.99 4.16 9.02
C MET A 68 4.52 2.94 9.79
N ASP A 69 5.20 2.58 10.87
CA ASP A 69 4.78 1.48 11.71
C ASP A 69 3.44 1.80 12.38
N GLN A 70 3.26 3.03 12.85
CA GLN A 70 1.99 3.46 13.43
C GLN A 70 0.86 3.38 12.41
N MET A 71 1.09 3.84 11.19
CA MET A 71 0.08 3.79 10.13
C MET A 71 -0.29 2.36 9.77
N LYS A 72 0.70 1.49 9.72
CA LYS A 72 0.48 0.07 9.44
C LYS A 72 -0.42 -0.56 10.50
N GLU A 73 -0.08 -0.34 11.78
CA GLU A 73 -0.86 -0.89 12.87
C GLU A 73 -2.26 -0.30 12.92
N GLN A 74 -2.39 0.97 12.59
CA GLN A 74 -3.69 1.61 12.53
C GLN A 74 -4.56 0.98 11.44
N ALA A 75 -4.00 0.75 10.26
CA ALA A 75 -4.73 0.12 9.16
C ALA A 75 -5.20 -1.27 9.54
N LYS A 76 -4.33 -2.05 10.20
CA LYS A 76 -4.71 -3.38 10.68
C LYS A 76 -5.81 -3.31 11.74
N ALA A 77 -5.68 -2.38 12.67
CA ALA A 77 -6.62 -2.27 13.79
C ALA A 77 -8.04 -1.96 13.32
N VAL A 78 -8.20 -1.25 12.20
CA VAL A 78 -9.53 -0.92 11.70
C VAL A 78 -10.06 -1.93 10.69
N GLY A 79 -9.27 -2.97 10.36
CA GLY A 79 -9.78 -4.08 9.56
C GLY A 79 -9.20 -4.25 8.18
N THR A 80 -8.07 -3.61 7.88
CA THR A 80 -7.40 -3.81 6.58
C THR A 80 -6.61 -5.11 6.61
N GLU A 81 -6.73 -5.89 5.56
CA GLU A 81 -5.87 -7.06 5.36
C GLU A 81 -4.61 -6.61 4.62
N LEU A 82 -3.44 -6.85 5.23
CA LEU A 82 -2.15 -6.48 4.65
C LEU A 82 -1.51 -7.72 4.04
N ILE A 83 -1.11 -7.63 2.79
CA ILE A 83 -0.49 -8.76 2.09
C ILE A 83 0.82 -8.29 1.47
N GLU A 84 1.88 -9.06 1.71
CA GLU A 84 3.17 -8.79 1.08
C GLU A 84 3.21 -9.48 -0.28
N ASP A 85 3.33 -8.71 -1.35
CA ASP A 85 3.41 -9.24 -2.70
C ASP A 85 3.92 -8.13 -3.61
N HIS A 86 4.37 -8.50 -4.78
CA HIS A 86 4.73 -7.56 -5.82
C HIS A 86 3.74 -7.75 -6.98
N ILE A 87 2.93 -6.75 -7.24
CA ILE A 87 1.96 -6.80 -8.32
C ILE A 87 2.69 -6.51 -9.62
N LYS A 88 2.69 -7.49 -10.51
CA LYS A 88 3.41 -7.36 -11.77
C LYS A 88 2.52 -6.93 -12.92
N SER A 89 1.21 -7.09 -12.81
CA SER A 89 0.30 -6.63 -13.86
C SER A 89 -1.08 -6.42 -13.31
N VAL A 90 -1.83 -5.52 -13.96
CA VAL A 90 -3.24 -5.29 -13.65
C VAL A 90 -4.02 -5.29 -14.95
N ASP A 91 -5.25 -5.76 -14.88
CA ASP A 91 -6.17 -5.73 -16.01
C ASP A 91 -7.38 -4.91 -15.58
N LEU A 92 -7.52 -3.74 -16.17
CA LEU A 92 -8.59 -2.80 -15.87
C LEU A 92 -9.68 -2.79 -16.95
N SER A 93 -9.60 -3.72 -17.89
CA SER A 93 -10.52 -3.72 -19.04
C SER A 93 -11.89 -4.26 -18.71
N LYS A 94 -12.02 -4.99 -17.62
CA LYS A 94 -13.31 -5.55 -17.19
C LYS A 94 -13.47 -5.37 -15.70
N ASN A 95 -14.70 -5.53 -15.25
CA ASN A 95 -15.05 -5.53 -13.86
C ASN A 95 -15.45 -6.95 -13.44
N PRO A 96 -14.89 -7.52 -12.37
CA PRO A 96 -13.96 -6.87 -11.44
C PRO A 96 -12.57 -6.68 -12.03
N PHE A 97 -11.87 -5.67 -11.55
CA PHE A 97 -10.49 -5.44 -11.93
C PHE A 97 -9.63 -6.58 -11.40
N LYS A 98 -8.53 -6.85 -12.07
CA LYS A 98 -7.70 -7.99 -11.73
C LYS A 98 -6.24 -7.55 -11.58
N ALA A 99 -5.59 -8.05 -10.54
CA ALA A 99 -4.16 -7.82 -10.33
C ALA A 99 -3.48 -9.16 -10.11
N ILE A 100 -2.28 -9.31 -10.66
CA ILE A 100 -1.53 -10.54 -10.55
C ILE A 100 -0.22 -10.26 -9.85
N GLY A 101 0.03 -11.02 -8.77
CA GLY A 101 1.26 -10.89 -8.00
C GLY A 101 2.35 -11.84 -8.48
N ASP A 102 3.58 -11.50 -8.17
CA ASP A 102 4.72 -12.38 -8.43
C ASP A 102 4.59 -13.70 -7.69
N SER A 103 3.87 -13.71 -6.58
CA SER A 103 3.61 -14.92 -5.82
C SER A 103 2.75 -15.92 -6.54
N GLY A 104 2.11 -15.52 -7.64
CA GLY A 104 1.12 -16.32 -8.34
C GLY A 104 -0.30 -16.07 -7.89
N LYS A 105 -0.48 -15.27 -6.82
CA LYS A 105 -1.83 -14.93 -6.36
C LYS A 105 -2.51 -13.97 -7.33
N VAL A 106 -3.81 -14.15 -7.46
CA VAL A 106 -4.65 -13.28 -8.25
C VAL A 106 -5.59 -12.54 -7.32
N TYR A 107 -5.65 -11.23 -7.51
CA TYR A 107 -6.53 -10.37 -6.72
C TYR A 107 -7.58 -9.78 -7.64
N THR A 108 -8.84 -9.83 -7.22
CA THR A 108 -9.90 -9.16 -7.96
C THR A 108 -10.54 -8.12 -7.07
N ALA A 109 -11.00 -7.05 -7.67
CA ALA A 109 -11.53 -5.93 -6.89
C ALA A 109 -12.64 -5.21 -7.65
N ASP A 110 -13.59 -4.71 -6.89
CA ASP A 110 -14.62 -3.85 -7.45
C ASP A 110 -14.04 -2.46 -7.75
N SER A 111 -13.08 -2.02 -6.95
CA SER A 111 -12.37 -0.76 -7.18
C SER A 111 -10.91 -0.93 -6.80
N LEU A 112 -10.06 -0.12 -7.40
CA LEU A 112 -8.62 -0.22 -7.24
C LEU A 112 -8.06 1.16 -6.95
N ILE A 113 -7.22 1.24 -5.92
CA ILE A 113 -6.50 2.47 -5.59
C ILE A 113 -5.03 2.21 -5.84
N ILE A 114 -4.43 3.00 -6.71
CA ILE A 114 -3.01 2.90 -7.02
C ILE A 114 -2.27 3.98 -6.24
N SER A 115 -1.45 3.54 -5.28
CA SER A 115 -0.68 4.44 -4.42
C SER A 115 0.73 3.92 -4.25
N THR A 116 1.34 3.56 -5.38
CA THR A 116 2.62 2.87 -5.39
C THR A 116 3.81 3.78 -5.10
N GLY A 117 3.57 5.08 -5.05
CA GLY A 117 4.63 6.02 -4.70
C GLY A 117 5.61 6.26 -5.82
N ALA A 118 6.78 6.73 -5.44
CA ALA A 118 7.81 7.07 -6.39
C ALA A 118 9.17 6.76 -5.79
N GLN A 119 10.14 6.60 -6.65
CA GLN A 119 11.54 6.53 -6.25
C GLN A 119 12.22 7.83 -6.64
N ALA A 120 13.16 8.26 -5.83
CA ALA A 120 13.94 9.44 -6.15
C ALA A 120 14.72 9.22 -7.44
N ARG A 121 14.69 10.21 -8.33
CA ARG A 121 15.48 10.18 -9.53
C ARG A 121 16.69 11.04 -9.30
N TRP A 122 17.85 10.40 -9.35
CA TRP A 122 19.10 11.12 -9.17
C TRP A 122 19.62 11.56 -10.53
N LEU A 123 19.96 12.82 -10.64
CA LEU A 123 20.62 13.31 -11.84
C LEU A 123 22.09 12.95 -11.77
N ASN A 124 22.54 12.16 -12.73
CA ASN A 124 23.97 11.84 -12.82
C ASN A 124 24.68 12.98 -13.53
N LEU A 125 24.94 14.03 -12.78
CA LEU A 125 25.67 15.16 -13.33
C LEU A 125 27.14 14.94 -13.12
N LYS A 126 27.88 14.94 -14.23
CA LYS A 126 29.32 14.92 -14.15
C LYS A 126 29.79 16.34 -13.96
N SER A 127 30.49 16.57 -12.90
CA SER A 127 31.09 17.88 -12.66
C SER A 127 32.43 18.03 -13.36
#